data_aa96c664147bcdc4691c24685c276bed
#
_entry.id   aa96c664147bcdc4691c24685c276bed
#
_cell.length_a   1.000
_cell.length_b   1.000
_cell.length_c   1.000
_cell.angle_alpha   90.00
_cell.angle_beta   90.00
_cell.angle_gamma   90.00
#
_symmetry.space_group_name_H-M   'P 1'
#
loop_
_entity.id
_entity.type
_entity.pdbx_description
1 polymer ?
#
loop_
_entity_poly.entity_id
_entity_poly.type
_entity_poly.pdbx_seq_one_letter_code
_entity_poly.pdbx_strand_id
1 'polypeptide(L)'
;RANYCAKCAEAFGSGPFCLTPRVYVSCGVGEPLRRIQIGFESKIALEPNYILKSKTSLVKTKIIDPCELSFINYDASKIIEKEISAALVEMEDEIDEQIASVDMKSTIAEVWDALQESIPVEGMGYLSLRPQEIEVEPIMFKKQKGYVTVNLVLSPIFSTDSISLTKKSLPFITKIKSKKEFSLPLLTLASYDSINSILRQNMENLVIPYKKKKIIITSAKALGPVGSKLLFEVIFTGSKKGKLYLIGTPTYDPNTHVISFPDLEFDIRSRDAILKSAKWLFDKKLTTLLREKALYDLTEQLELVRKEIETQLNTPMEISKGQFAYFNGKLTHFNISTINIGTLGIQLIVDLSGNLSIKL
;
A
#
# COMPACT_ATOMS: atom_id res chain seq x y z
N ARG A 1 11.95 -54.76 -16.64
CA ARG A 1 12.25 -56.09 -17.25
C ARG A 1 12.20 -55.93 -18.75
N ALA A 2 13.32 -56.04 -19.44
CA ALA A 2 13.36 -56.13 -20.90
C ALA A 2 13.45 -57.59 -21.32
N ASN A 3 12.60 -58.00 -22.24
CA ASN A 3 12.67 -59.32 -22.88
C ASN A 3 13.57 -59.19 -24.12
N TYR A 4 14.68 -59.87 -24.14
CA TYR A 4 15.58 -59.89 -25.27
C TYR A 4 15.55 -61.27 -25.91
N CYS A 5 15.28 -61.30 -27.22
CA CYS A 5 15.41 -62.50 -28.03
C CYS A 5 16.65 -62.36 -28.90
N ALA A 6 17.68 -63.14 -28.65
CA ALA A 6 18.98 -63.04 -29.37
C ALA A 6 18.91 -63.49 -30.82
N LYS A 7 17.99 -64.39 -31.18
CA LYS A 7 17.69 -64.80 -32.54
C LYS A 7 16.24 -65.14 -32.69
N CYS A 8 15.57 -64.42 -33.59
CA CYS A 8 14.19 -64.71 -33.99
C CYS A 8 14.17 -65.18 -35.42
N ALA A 9 13.41 -66.22 -35.74
CA ALA A 9 13.18 -66.67 -37.11
C ALA A 9 11.66 -66.72 -37.33
N GLU A 10 11.23 -66.31 -38.54
CA GLU A 10 9.86 -66.52 -38.96
C GLU A 10 9.72 -67.96 -39.44
N ALA A 11 8.82 -68.70 -38.84
CA ALA A 11 8.45 -70.02 -39.25
C ALA A 11 6.98 -70.06 -39.62
N PHE A 12 6.73 -70.33 -40.87
CA PHE A 12 5.43 -70.67 -41.44
C PHE A 12 4.18 -70.00 -40.81
N GLY A 13 3.94 -68.78 -41.12
CA GLY A 13 2.62 -68.15 -41.04
C GLY A 13 2.11 -67.74 -39.64
N SER A 14 2.89 -67.83 -38.62
CA SER A 14 2.47 -67.46 -37.26
C SER A 14 3.59 -66.86 -36.41
N GLY A 15 4.00 -65.64 -36.74
CA GLY A 15 4.82 -64.77 -35.88
C GLY A 15 6.28 -65.23 -35.62
N PRO A 16 7.14 -64.35 -35.08
CA PRO A 16 8.56 -64.64 -34.84
C PRO A 16 8.73 -65.65 -33.70
N PHE A 17 9.38 -66.79 -33.98
CA PHE A 17 9.81 -67.77 -33.00
C PHE A 17 11.21 -67.47 -32.51
N CYS A 18 11.41 -67.49 -31.19
CA CYS A 18 12.73 -67.47 -30.57
C CYS A 18 13.37 -68.85 -30.65
N LEU A 19 14.45 -69.01 -31.45
CA LEU A 19 15.20 -70.28 -31.57
C LEU A 19 16.16 -70.48 -30.41
N THR A 20 16.34 -69.49 -29.55
CA THR A 20 17.13 -69.55 -28.32
C THR A 20 16.26 -69.34 -27.12
N PRO A 21 16.61 -69.93 -25.95
CA PRO A 21 15.90 -69.63 -24.70
C PRO A 21 15.84 -68.13 -24.50
N ARG A 22 14.66 -67.63 -24.08
CA ARG A 22 14.50 -66.21 -23.71
C ARG A 22 15.39 -65.94 -22.50
N VAL A 23 16.42 -65.16 -22.69
CA VAL A 23 17.26 -64.68 -21.59
C VAL A 23 16.63 -63.42 -21.00
N TYR A 24 16.27 -63.47 -19.75
CA TYR A 24 15.78 -62.31 -19.01
C TYR A 24 16.97 -61.65 -18.35
N VAL A 25 17.20 -60.39 -18.69
CA VAL A 25 18.23 -59.56 -18.05
C VAL A 25 17.53 -58.48 -17.24
N SER A 26 17.99 -58.21 -16.07
CA SER A 26 17.42 -57.19 -15.20
C SER A 26 18.53 -56.48 -14.43
N CYS A 27 18.31 -55.23 -14.09
CA CYS A 27 19.07 -54.55 -13.06
C CYS A 27 18.12 -53.96 -12.02
N GLY A 28 18.51 -54.01 -10.76
CA GLY A 28 17.71 -53.49 -9.66
C GLY A 28 16.56 -54.38 -9.16
N VAL A 29 16.38 -55.60 -9.75
CA VAL A 29 15.41 -56.57 -9.24
C VAL A 29 16.08 -57.49 -8.26
N GLY A 30 15.68 -57.43 -6.98
CA GLY A 30 16.34 -58.18 -5.89
C GLY A 30 17.64 -57.54 -5.40
N GLU A 31 17.96 -56.34 -5.87
CA GLU A 31 19.13 -55.52 -5.49
C GLU A 31 18.67 -54.23 -4.78
N PRO A 32 19.55 -53.51 -4.11
CA PRO A 32 19.24 -52.16 -3.56
C PRO A 32 18.72 -51.20 -4.62
N LEU A 33 17.86 -50.26 -4.19
CA LEU A 33 17.33 -49.23 -5.10
C LEU A 33 18.48 -48.40 -5.70
N ARG A 34 18.42 -48.22 -7.01
CA ARG A 34 19.38 -47.40 -7.76
C ARG A 34 19.07 -45.93 -7.60
N ARG A 35 20.08 -45.10 -7.32
CA ARG A 35 19.94 -43.65 -7.19
C ARG A 35 20.05 -42.99 -8.54
N ILE A 36 19.13 -42.07 -8.80
CA ILE A 36 19.09 -41.23 -9.99
C ILE A 36 19.05 -39.78 -9.54
N GLN A 37 19.87 -38.93 -10.15
CA GLN A 37 19.82 -37.50 -9.93
C GLN A 37 19.02 -36.87 -11.08
N ILE A 38 17.95 -36.18 -10.74
CA ILE A 38 17.09 -35.44 -11.68
C ILE A 38 17.15 -33.96 -11.28
N GLY A 39 17.25 -33.08 -12.25
CA GLY A 39 17.21 -31.63 -12.05
C GLY A 39 16.35 -30.98 -13.08
N PHE A 40 15.35 -30.22 -12.63
CA PHE A 40 14.55 -29.31 -13.44
C PHE A 40 14.97 -27.87 -13.14
N GLU A 41 14.92 -26.99 -14.13
CA GLU A 41 15.05 -25.55 -14.00
C GLU A 41 13.76 -24.91 -14.50
N SER A 42 13.10 -24.13 -13.63
CA SER A 42 11.88 -23.42 -13.97
C SER A 42 12.14 -21.90 -13.92
N LYS A 43 11.85 -21.21 -15.02
CA LYS A 43 11.83 -19.74 -15.07
C LYS A 43 10.41 -19.29 -14.83
N ILE A 44 10.18 -18.65 -13.68
CA ILE A 44 8.85 -18.26 -13.24
C ILE A 44 8.70 -16.74 -13.31
N ALA A 45 7.59 -16.24 -13.87
CA ALA A 45 7.23 -14.84 -13.93
C ALA A 45 5.77 -14.65 -13.52
N LEU A 46 5.47 -13.50 -12.90
CA LEU A 46 4.10 -13.08 -12.63
C LEU A 46 3.66 -12.18 -13.79
N GLU A 47 2.59 -12.61 -14.47
CA GLU A 47 1.99 -11.86 -15.57
C GLU A 47 1.10 -10.71 -15.07
N PRO A 48 0.82 -9.69 -15.89
CA PRO A 48 0.01 -8.53 -15.50
C PRO A 48 -1.39 -8.88 -14.98
N ASN A 49 -1.94 -10.01 -15.35
CA ASN A 49 -3.25 -10.53 -14.94
C ASN A 49 -3.19 -11.41 -13.68
N TYR A 50 -2.06 -11.42 -12.96
CA TYR A 50 -1.80 -12.19 -11.73
C TYR A 50 -1.63 -13.69 -11.92
N ILE A 51 -1.43 -14.18 -13.13
CA ILE A 51 -1.14 -15.58 -13.40
C ILE A 51 0.37 -15.80 -13.30
N LEU A 52 0.79 -16.83 -12.56
CA LEU A 52 2.17 -17.30 -12.60
C LEU A 52 2.39 -18.07 -13.91
N LYS A 53 3.33 -17.59 -14.72
CA LYS A 53 3.76 -18.27 -15.92
C LYS A 53 5.13 -18.84 -15.67
N SER A 54 5.31 -20.12 -15.98
CA SER A 54 6.61 -20.76 -15.90
C SER A 54 7.02 -21.37 -17.25
N LYS A 55 8.30 -21.60 -17.37
CA LYS A 55 8.89 -22.43 -18.40
C LYS A 55 9.91 -23.31 -17.73
N THR A 56 9.52 -24.57 -17.57
CA THR A 56 10.35 -25.61 -16.96
C THR A 56 11.13 -26.35 -18.04
N SER A 57 12.33 -26.79 -17.72
CA SER A 57 13.14 -27.65 -18.58
C SER A 57 13.96 -28.63 -17.75
N LEU A 58 14.09 -29.86 -18.23
CA LEU A 58 14.93 -30.87 -17.66
C LEU A 58 16.39 -30.54 -17.97
N VAL A 59 17.18 -30.19 -16.95
CA VAL A 59 18.59 -29.81 -17.13
C VAL A 59 19.56 -30.91 -16.77
N LYS A 60 19.10 -31.92 -16.04
CA LYS A 60 19.96 -33.01 -15.60
C LYS A 60 19.19 -34.29 -15.36
N THR A 61 19.66 -35.36 -15.99
CA THR A 61 19.32 -36.73 -15.63
C THR A 61 20.63 -37.50 -15.56
N LYS A 62 20.94 -38.12 -14.43
CA LYS A 62 22.16 -38.90 -14.26
C LYS A 62 21.87 -40.09 -13.36
N ILE A 63 22.18 -41.29 -13.84
CA ILE A 63 22.18 -42.51 -13.03
C ILE A 63 23.44 -42.50 -12.19
N ILE A 64 23.31 -42.55 -10.86
CA ILE A 64 24.42 -42.54 -9.91
C ILE A 64 24.97 -43.94 -9.73
N ASP A 65 24.09 -44.93 -9.58
CA ASP A 65 24.46 -46.32 -9.40
C ASP A 65 24.30 -47.04 -10.76
N PRO A 66 25.39 -47.49 -11.41
CA PRO A 66 25.34 -48.14 -12.73
C PRO A 66 24.38 -49.31 -12.81
N CYS A 67 23.73 -49.44 -13.96
CA CYS A 67 22.83 -50.53 -14.26
C CYS A 67 23.56 -51.59 -15.13
N GLU A 68 24.31 -52.49 -14.48
CA GLU A 68 24.95 -53.60 -15.17
C GLU A 68 23.98 -54.76 -15.34
N LEU A 69 23.79 -55.20 -16.58
CA LEU A 69 22.88 -56.32 -16.91
C LEU A 69 23.58 -57.62 -16.50
N SER A 70 22.90 -58.40 -15.67
CA SER A 70 23.32 -59.76 -15.28
C SER A 70 23.68 -60.59 -16.49
N PHE A 71 24.73 -61.38 -16.43
CA PHE A 71 25.22 -62.32 -17.42
C PHE A 71 26.07 -61.77 -18.58
N ILE A 72 25.93 -60.50 -18.98
CA ILE A 72 26.61 -59.95 -20.14
C ILE A 72 27.56 -58.79 -19.80
N ASN A 73 27.68 -58.41 -18.52
CA ASN A 73 28.47 -57.25 -18.02
C ASN A 73 28.31 -56.02 -18.88
N TYR A 74 27.07 -55.77 -19.35
CA TYR A 74 26.76 -54.58 -20.16
C TYR A 74 26.15 -53.51 -19.29
N ASP A 75 26.75 -52.33 -19.31
CA ASP A 75 26.24 -51.15 -18.62
C ASP A 75 25.11 -50.52 -19.46
N ALA A 76 23.87 -50.73 -19.02
CA ALA A 76 22.68 -50.19 -19.66
C ALA A 76 22.32 -48.80 -19.14
N SER A 77 23.10 -48.18 -18.29
CA SER A 77 22.81 -46.89 -17.64
C SER A 77 22.47 -45.76 -18.65
N LYS A 78 23.23 -45.66 -19.75
CA LYS A 78 22.98 -44.64 -20.79
C LYS A 78 21.65 -44.82 -21.52
N ILE A 79 21.23 -46.09 -21.76
CA ILE A 79 19.95 -46.40 -22.42
C ILE A 79 18.81 -46.01 -21.47
N ILE A 80 18.93 -46.43 -20.21
CA ILE A 80 17.92 -46.11 -19.18
C ILE A 80 17.84 -44.62 -18.91
N GLU A 81 18.97 -43.94 -18.87
CA GLU A 81 19.03 -42.46 -18.72
C GLU A 81 18.30 -41.75 -19.86
N LYS A 82 18.45 -42.20 -21.11
CA LYS A 82 17.74 -41.66 -22.25
C LYS A 82 16.22 -41.87 -22.17
N GLU A 83 15.78 -43.07 -21.82
CA GLU A 83 14.34 -43.40 -21.67
C GLU A 83 13.70 -42.63 -20.51
N ILE A 84 14.40 -42.55 -19.37
CA ILE A 84 13.94 -41.74 -18.22
C ILE A 84 13.88 -40.27 -18.60
N SER A 85 14.91 -39.75 -19.30
CA SER A 85 14.89 -38.34 -19.75
C SER A 85 13.73 -38.05 -20.66
N ALA A 86 13.41 -38.94 -21.60
CA ALA A 86 12.26 -38.77 -22.49
C ALA A 86 10.93 -38.72 -21.71
N ALA A 87 10.73 -39.63 -20.75
CA ALA A 87 9.54 -39.63 -19.88
C ALA A 87 9.48 -38.39 -18.97
N LEU A 88 10.63 -37.87 -18.50
CA LEU A 88 10.70 -36.70 -17.64
C LEU A 88 10.43 -35.38 -18.38
N VAL A 89 10.72 -35.33 -19.69
CA VAL A 89 10.37 -34.17 -20.52
C VAL A 89 8.85 -33.97 -20.59
N GLU A 90 8.07 -35.05 -20.61
CA GLU A 90 6.59 -34.95 -20.58
C GLU A 90 6.07 -34.33 -19.26
N MET A 91 6.85 -34.37 -18.16
CA MET A 91 6.49 -33.74 -16.88
C MET A 91 6.75 -32.24 -16.85
N GLU A 92 7.45 -31.68 -17.83
CA GLU A 92 7.73 -30.23 -17.87
C GLU A 92 6.45 -29.42 -17.94
N ASP A 93 5.53 -29.80 -18.81
CA ASP A 93 4.24 -29.13 -18.97
C ASP A 93 3.34 -29.31 -17.73
N GLU A 94 3.36 -30.50 -17.09
CA GLU A 94 2.61 -30.73 -15.86
C GLU A 94 3.08 -29.81 -14.71
N ILE A 95 4.39 -29.61 -14.59
CA ILE A 95 4.97 -28.70 -13.59
C ILE A 95 4.53 -27.26 -13.90
N ASP A 96 4.57 -26.85 -15.16
CA ASP A 96 4.17 -25.51 -15.57
C ASP A 96 2.67 -25.27 -15.33
N GLU A 97 1.81 -26.26 -15.59
CA GLU A 97 0.37 -26.20 -15.28
C GLU A 97 0.11 -26.09 -13.77
N GLN A 98 0.83 -26.86 -12.94
CA GLN A 98 0.71 -26.77 -11.48
C GLN A 98 1.12 -25.39 -10.96
N ILE A 99 2.18 -24.80 -11.49
CA ILE A 99 2.59 -23.45 -11.14
C ILE A 99 1.53 -22.43 -11.56
N ALA A 100 0.97 -22.55 -12.76
CA ALA A 100 -0.07 -21.67 -13.27
C ALA A 100 -1.40 -21.79 -12.51
N SER A 101 -1.66 -22.92 -11.87
CA SER A 101 -2.89 -23.16 -11.09
C SER A 101 -2.91 -22.41 -9.74
N VAL A 102 -1.80 -21.82 -9.30
CA VAL A 102 -1.74 -21.06 -8.05
C VAL A 102 -2.54 -19.76 -8.20
N ASP A 103 -3.61 -19.63 -7.44
CA ASP A 103 -4.51 -18.48 -7.47
C ASP A 103 -3.93 -17.27 -6.69
N MET A 104 -3.03 -16.55 -7.37
CA MET A 104 -2.51 -15.28 -6.84
C MET A 104 -3.52 -14.14 -6.94
N LYS A 105 -4.45 -14.22 -7.91
CA LYS A 105 -5.38 -13.12 -8.19
C LYS A 105 -6.37 -12.91 -7.07
N SER A 106 -6.99 -13.97 -6.56
CA SER A 106 -7.96 -13.89 -5.46
C SER A 106 -7.33 -13.33 -4.20
N THR A 107 -6.14 -13.82 -3.84
CA THR A 107 -5.41 -13.33 -2.66
C THR A 107 -5.08 -11.84 -2.76
N ILE A 108 -4.60 -11.39 -3.92
CA ILE A 108 -4.26 -9.98 -4.13
C ILE A 108 -5.53 -9.10 -4.19
N ALA A 109 -6.65 -9.62 -4.75
CA ALA A 109 -7.92 -8.92 -4.79
C ALA A 109 -8.49 -8.67 -3.38
N GLU A 110 -8.41 -9.64 -2.49
CA GLU A 110 -8.83 -9.48 -1.09
C GLU A 110 -8.03 -8.37 -0.38
N VAL A 111 -6.70 -8.35 -0.56
CA VAL A 111 -5.84 -7.28 -0.02
C VAL A 111 -6.19 -5.94 -0.65
N TRP A 112 -6.41 -5.89 -1.96
CA TRP A 112 -6.79 -4.68 -2.67
C TRP A 112 -8.11 -4.10 -2.16
N ASP A 113 -9.10 -4.93 -1.92
CA ASP A 113 -10.40 -4.52 -1.39
C ASP A 113 -10.28 -4.04 0.06
N ALA A 114 -9.50 -4.72 0.89
CA ALA A 114 -9.23 -4.30 2.26
C ALA A 114 -8.54 -2.94 2.35
N LEU A 115 -7.58 -2.66 1.44
CA LEU A 115 -6.88 -1.37 1.38
C LEU A 115 -7.78 -0.20 0.96
N GLN A 116 -8.98 -0.45 0.43
CA GLN A 116 -9.95 0.56 0.04
C GLN A 116 -10.93 0.93 1.16
N GLU A 117 -10.95 0.18 2.24
CA GLU A 117 -11.75 0.52 3.42
C GLU A 117 -11.18 1.74 4.14
N SER A 118 -12.10 2.54 4.70
CA SER A 118 -11.70 3.68 5.53
C SER A 118 -11.32 3.21 6.93
N ILE A 119 -10.17 3.60 7.39
CA ILE A 119 -9.60 3.25 8.69
C ILE A 119 -9.98 4.37 9.67
N PRO A 120 -10.78 4.11 10.71
CA PRO A 120 -11.07 5.10 11.73
C PRO A 120 -9.82 5.39 12.56
N VAL A 121 -9.52 6.68 12.76
CA VAL A 121 -8.43 7.17 13.61
C VAL A 121 -9.07 7.82 14.83
N GLU A 122 -8.92 7.20 16.00
CA GLU A 122 -9.64 7.55 17.22
C GLU A 122 -9.48 9.03 17.58
N GLY A 123 -10.60 9.73 17.76
CA GLY A 123 -10.64 11.15 18.13
C GLY A 123 -10.23 12.13 17.02
N MET A 124 -9.85 11.66 15.80
CA MET A 124 -9.34 12.52 14.74
C MET A 124 -10.10 12.42 13.41
N GLY A 125 -10.66 11.26 13.06
CA GLY A 125 -11.37 11.07 11.80
C GLY A 125 -11.07 9.76 11.09
N TYR A 126 -10.90 9.78 9.77
CA TYR A 126 -10.80 8.60 8.92
C TYR A 126 -9.63 8.72 7.94
N LEU A 127 -8.82 7.68 7.85
CA LEU A 127 -7.78 7.52 6.85
C LEU A 127 -8.26 6.57 5.75
N SER A 128 -8.20 6.99 4.50
CA SER A 128 -8.49 6.17 3.32
C SER A 128 -7.25 6.09 2.45
N LEU A 129 -6.70 4.90 2.22
CA LEU A 129 -5.42 4.71 1.52
C LEU A 129 -5.54 4.93 0.01
N ARG A 130 -6.69 4.62 -0.59
CA ARG A 130 -7.00 4.79 -2.02
C ARG A 130 -5.90 4.24 -2.94
N PRO A 131 -5.72 2.93 -3.02
CA PRO A 131 -4.73 2.33 -3.90
C PRO A 131 -5.07 2.65 -5.37
N GLN A 132 -4.04 2.94 -6.17
CA GLN A 132 -4.16 3.33 -7.58
C GLN A 132 -3.58 2.28 -8.50
N GLU A 133 -2.37 1.80 -8.21
CA GLU A 133 -1.62 0.88 -9.05
C GLU A 133 -0.87 -0.14 -8.20
N ILE A 134 -0.62 -1.29 -8.79
CA ILE A 134 0.23 -2.36 -8.25
C ILE A 134 1.42 -2.54 -9.17
N GLU A 135 2.60 -2.40 -8.61
CA GLU A 135 3.86 -2.59 -9.29
C GLU A 135 4.57 -3.79 -8.68
N VAL A 136 5.15 -4.64 -9.50
CA VAL A 136 5.80 -5.87 -9.04
C VAL A 136 7.19 -6.01 -9.65
N GLU A 137 8.17 -6.35 -8.81
CA GLU A 137 9.50 -6.73 -9.26
C GLU A 137 9.54 -8.17 -9.74
N PRO A 138 10.54 -8.54 -10.56
CA PRO A 138 10.78 -9.93 -10.91
C PRO A 138 10.93 -10.81 -9.67
N ILE A 139 10.37 -12.02 -9.74
CA ILE A 139 10.46 -13.00 -8.66
C ILE A 139 11.92 -13.37 -8.44
N MET A 140 12.39 -13.24 -7.21
CA MET A 140 13.74 -13.65 -6.80
C MET A 140 13.67 -14.91 -5.96
N PHE A 141 14.49 -15.92 -6.30
CA PHE A 141 14.58 -17.15 -5.53
C PHE A 141 15.84 -17.15 -4.66
N LYS A 142 15.67 -17.44 -3.37
CA LYS A 142 16.78 -17.58 -2.43
C LYS A 142 16.56 -18.79 -1.55
N LYS A 143 17.50 -19.73 -1.63
CA LYS A 143 17.36 -21.07 -1.03
C LYS A 143 16.11 -21.77 -1.61
N GLN A 144 15.13 -22.13 -0.78
CA GLN A 144 13.91 -22.85 -1.18
C GLN A 144 12.66 -21.93 -1.18
N LYS A 145 12.85 -20.60 -1.21
CA LYS A 145 11.75 -19.63 -1.16
C LYS A 145 11.82 -18.66 -2.32
N GLY A 146 10.67 -18.38 -2.91
CA GLY A 146 10.47 -17.28 -3.85
C GLY A 146 10.09 -16.00 -3.10
N TYR A 147 10.63 -14.87 -3.53
CA TYR A 147 10.34 -13.55 -2.99
C TYR A 147 9.83 -12.67 -4.10
N VAL A 148 8.72 -12.02 -3.83
CA VAL A 148 8.12 -11.01 -4.71
C VAL A 148 8.11 -9.69 -3.97
N THR A 149 8.64 -8.63 -4.58
CA THR A 149 8.47 -7.27 -4.07
C THR A 149 7.26 -6.65 -4.74
N VAL A 150 6.30 -6.23 -3.96
CA VAL A 150 5.09 -5.53 -4.42
C VAL A 150 5.14 -4.10 -3.93
N ASN A 151 5.03 -3.14 -4.84
CA ASN A 151 4.89 -1.74 -4.55
C ASN A 151 3.46 -1.31 -4.83
N LEU A 152 2.88 -0.53 -3.93
CA LEU A 152 1.56 0.04 -4.08
C LEU A 152 1.69 1.55 -4.32
N VAL A 153 1.07 2.04 -5.39
CA VAL A 153 0.89 3.47 -5.60
C VAL A 153 -0.39 3.88 -4.90
N LEU A 154 -0.29 4.75 -3.92
CA LEU A 154 -1.41 5.20 -3.09
C LEU A 154 -1.69 6.69 -3.28
N SER A 155 -2.94 7.10 -3.08
CA SER A 155 -3.35 8.51 -3.01
C SER A 155 -4.18 8.72 -1.73
N PRO A 156 -3.54 8.65 -0.55
CA PRO A 156 -4.25 8.64 0.71
C PRO A 156 -4.97 9.96 0.98
N ILE A 157 -6.15 9.86 1.62
CA ILE A 157 -6.92 10.99 2.13
C ILE A 157 -7.18 10.76 3.61
N PHE A 158 -6.92 11.79 4.40
CA PHE A 158 -7.40 11.88 5.77
C PHE A 158 -8.55 12.90 5.85
N SER A 159 -9.64 12.53 6.50
CA SER A 159 -10.80 13.42 6.65
C SER A 159 -11.32 13.37 8.08
N THR A 160 -11.74 14.52 8.60
CA THR A 160 -12.40 14.61 9.91
C THR A 160 -13.77 13.92 9.94
N ASP A 161 -14.39 13.79 8.78
CA ASP A 161 -15.69 13.14 8.61
C ASP A 161 -15.57 11.92 7.69
N SER A 162 -16.47 10.95 7.84
CA SER A 162 -16.52 9.79 6.96
C SER A 162 -16.83 10.21 5.52
N ILE A 163 -15.98 9.79 4.58
CA ILE A 163 -16.14 10.04 3.15
C ILE A 163 -16.50 8.72 2.47
N SER A 164 -17.64 8.72 1.73
CA SER A 164 -17.96 7.58 0.87
C SER A 164 -17.12 7.66 -0.41
N LEU A 165 -16.23 6.70 -0.59
CA LEU A 165 -15.37 6.60 -1.77
C LEU A 165 -15.81 5.45 -2.66
N THR A 166 -15.77 5.65 -3.97
CA THR A 166 -16.05 4.58 -4.93
C THR A 166 -14.86 3.63 -4.98
N LYS A 167 -15.13 2.35 -4.73
CA LYS A 167 -14.11 1.29 -4.84
C LYS A 167 -13.68 1.10 -6.30
N LYS A 168 -12.39 0.87 -6.50
CA LYS A 168 -11.79 0.57 -7.80
C LYS A 168 -11.57 -0.92 -7.93
N SER A 169 -11.80 -1.46 -9.13
CA SER A 169 -11.42 -2.83 -9.44
C SER A 169 -9.90 -3.02 -9.39
N LEU A 170 -9.48 -4.26 -9.14
CA LEU A 170 -8.06 -4.62 -9.16
C LEU A 170 -7.42 -4.28 -10.52
N PRO A 171 -6.37 -3.42 -10.57
CA PRO A 171 -5.71 -3.02 -11.81
C PRO A 171 -4.82 -4.15 -12.36
N PHE A 172 -4.35 -4.02 -13.60
CA PHE A 172 -3.26 -4.87 -14.07
C PHE A 172 -1.93 -4.48 -13.40
N ILE A 173 -1.08 -5.48 -13.19
CA ILE A 173 0.27 -5.26 -12.65
C ILE A 173 1.12 -4.47 -13.64
N THR A 174 1.82 -3.47 -13.15
CA THR A 174 2.89 -2.77 -13.86
C THR A 174 4.25 -3.21 -13.34
N LYS A 175 5.27 -3.25 -14.24
CA LYS A 175 6.63 -3.67 -13.87
C LYS A 175 7.50 -2.45 -13.60
N ILE A 176 8.14 -2.38 -12.44
CA ILE A 176 9.05 -1.28 -12.08
C ILE A 176 10.35 -1.76 -11.45
N LYS A 177 11.34 -0.84 -11.45
CA LYS A 177 12.58 -0.95 -10.67
C LYS A 177 12.32 -0.47 -9.24
N SER A 178 12.76 -1.26 -8.27
CA SER A 178 12.61 -1.01 -6.84
C SER A 178 12.97 0.41 -6.41
N LYS A 179 12.05 1.04 -5.67
CA LYS A 179 12.35 2.17 -4.79
C LYS A 179 12.33 1.67 -3.35
N LYS A 180 13.40 1.92 -2.60
CA LYS A 180 13.50 1.49 -1.20
C LYS A 180 12.67 2.36 -0.24
N GLU A 181 12.27 3.54 -0.69
CA GLU A 181 11.55 4.53 0.10
C GLU A 181 10.22 4.85 -0.57
N PHE A 182 9.19 4.99 0.25
CA PHE A 182 7.93 5.55 -0.22
C PHE A 182 7.91 7.07 -0.03
N SER A 183 7.22 7.78 -0.91
CA SER A 183 6.90 9.20 -0.77
C SER A 183 5.46 9.40 -1.21
N LEU A 184 4.62 9.89 -0.30
CA LEU A 184 3.18 10.00 -0.51
C LEU A 184 2.69 11.39 -0.08
N PRO A 185 1.95 12.12 -0.91
CA PRO A 185 1.15 13.25 -0.47
C PRO A 185 -0.13 12.74 0.19
N LEU A 186 -0.32 13.02 1.47
CA LEU A 186 -1.56 12.77 2.20
C LEU A 186 -2.45 14.01 2.11
N LEU A 187 -3.56 13.90 1.40
CA LEU A 187 -4.58 14.94 1.39
C LEU A 187 -5.39 14.85 2.69
N THR A 188 -5.36 15.91 3.50
CA THR A 188 -6.16 16.05 4.72
C THR A 188 -7.28 17.05 4.48
N LEU A 189 -8.51 16.66 4.80
CA LEU A 189 -9.69 17.52 4.70
C LEU A 189 -10.26 17.77 6.11
N ALA A 190 -10.15 19.00 6.59
CA ALA A 190 -10.83 19.48 7.81
C ALA A 190 -12.11 20.17 7.43
N SER A 191 -13.28 19.57 7.77
CA SER A 191 -14.59 20.18 7.47
C SER A 191 -14.80 21.47 8.26
N TYR A 192 -15.68 22.36 7.76
CA TYR A 192 -16.03 23.57 8.50
C TYR A 192 -16.69 23.29 9.84
N ASP A 193 -17.41 22.18 9.99
CA ASP A 193 -18.01 21.79 11.27
C ASP A 193 -16.92 21.46 12.31
N SER A 194 -15.90 20.70 11.92
CA SER A 194 -14.74 20.40 12.77
C SER A 194 -13.96 21.67 13.12
N ILE A 195 -13.70 22.53 12.13
CA ILE A 195 -13.02 23.82 12.33
C ILE A 195 -13.82 24.69 13.31
N ASN A 196 -15.15 24.75 13.16
CA ASN A 196 -16.01 25.54 14.01
C ASN A 196 -16.09 25.00 15.45
N SER A 197 -15.94 23.68 15.64
CA SER A 197 -15.80 23.08 16.96
C SER A 197 -14.51 23.51 17.64
N ILE A 198 -13.40 23.52 16.91
CA ILE A 198 -12.10 24.02 17.38
C ILE A 198 -12.16 25.52 17.73
N LEU A 199 -12.76 26.32 16.84
CA LEU A 199 -12.92 27.75 17.07
C LEU A 199 -13.77 28.02 18.32
N ARG A 200 -14.83 27.26 18.54
CA ARG A 200 -15.64 27.36 19.75
C ARG A 200 -14.82 27.09 21.02
N GLN A 201 -14.07 26.01 21.04
CA GLN A 201 -13.25 25.63 22.21
C GLN A 201 -12.19 26.67 22.56
N ASN A 202 -11.56 27.28 21.52
CA ASN A 202 -10.41 28.18 21.72
C ASN A 202 -10.79 29.67 21.78
N MET A 203 -11.90 30.08 21.20
CA MET A 203 -12.27 31.49 21.05
C MET A 203 -13.45 31.93 21.93
N GLU A 204 -14.33 31.01 22.33
CA GLU A 204 -15.47 31.36 23.18
C GLU A 204 -14.98 31.85 24.56
N ASN A 205 -15.53 32.98 25.01
CA ASN A 205 -15.13 33.69 26.24
C ASN A 205 -13.72 34.31 26.22
N LEU A 206 -13.04 34.33 25.06
CA LEU A 206 -11.75 34.98 24.93
C LEU A 206 -11.91 36.50 25.15
N VAL A 207 -11.20 37.03 26.14
CA VAL A 207 -11.19 38.44 26.45
C VAL A 207 -10.03 39.13 25.75
N ILE A 208 -10.34 40.12 24.90
CA ILE A 208 -9.33 40.93 24.19
C ILE A 208 -9.36 42.34 24.78
N PRO A 209 -8.39 42.70 25.65
CA PRO A 209 -8.29 44.02 26.22
C PRO A 209 -7.76 45.02 25.16
N TYR A 210 -8.37 46.19 25.10
CA TYR A 210 -7.95 47.24 24.20
C TYR A 210 -8.06 48.62 24.87
N LYS A 211 -6.94 49.21 25.36
CA LYS A 211 -6.92 50.46 26.16
C LYS A 211 -7.82 50.29 27.40
N LYS A 212 -8.80 51.21 27.58
CA LYS A 212 -9.83 51.15 28.64
C LYS A 212 -11.08 50.33 28.24
N LYS A 213 -11.03 49.59 27.14
CA LYS A 213 -12.14 48.79 26.59
C LYS A 213 -11.79 47.33 26.56
N LYS A 214 -12.78 46.48 26.46
CA LYS A 214 -12.61 45.05 26.25
C LYS A 214 -13.63 44.51 25.28
N ILE A 215 -13.25 43.49 24.52
CA ILE A 215 -14.09 42.66 23.70
C ILE A 215 -14.06 41.26 24.34
N ILE A 216 -15.22 40.65 24.43
CA ILE A 216 -15.39 39.27 24.85
C ILE A 216 -16.01 38.55 23.66
N ILE A 217 -15.30 37.60 23.09
CA ILE A 217 -15.80 36.78 21.97
C ILE A 217 -16.83 35.80 22.54
N THR A 218 -18.06 35.84 22.00
CA THR A 218 -19.13 34.91 22.40
C THR A 218 -19.36 33.82 21.33
N SER A 219 -18.90 34.04 20.11
CA SER A 219 -18.92 33.04 19.04
C SER A 219 -17.92 33.40 17.96
N ALA A 220 -17.23 32.42 17.42
CA ALA A 220 -16.41 32.54 16.23
C ALA A 220 -16.70 31.36 15.29
N LYS A 221 -16.92 31.67 13.99
CA LYS A 221 -17.23 30.63 12.97
C LYS A 221 -16.49 30.94 11.67
N ALA A 222 -15.90 29.92 11.07
CA ALA A 222 -15.45 29.94 9.68
C ALA A 222 -16.66 29.69 8.78
N LEU A 223 -16.89 30.58 7.83
CA LEU A 223 -18.03 30.55 6.93
C LEU A 223 -17.69 29.98 5.53
N GLY A 224 -16.41 29.91 5.19
CA GLY A 224 -15.96 29.40 3.91
C GLY A 224 -15.10 30.39 3.13
N PRO A 225 -14.77 30.07 1.86
CA PRO A 225 -13.89 30.89 1.04
C PRO A 225 -14.56 32.15 0.52
N VAL A 226 -13.79 33.24 0.48
CA VAL A 226 -14.07 34.46 -0.29
C VAL A 226 -12.82 34.76 -1.12
N GLY A 227 -12.83 34.38 -2.40
CA GLY A 227 -11.62 34.31 -3.19
C GLY A 227 -10.63 33.31 -2.63
N SER A 228 -9.39 33.74 -2.39
CA SER A 228 -8.32 32.93 -1.78
C SER A 228 -8.26 33.05 -0.24
N LYS A 229 -9.19 33.74 0.38
CA LYS A 229 -9.19 34.01 1.83
C LYS A 229 -10.33 33.28 2.52
N LEU A 230 -10.14 32.97 3.81
CA LEU A 230 -11.17 32.41 4.68
C LEU A 230 -11.94 33.52 5.37
N LEU A 231 -13.25 33.45 5.32
CA LEU A 231 -14.18 34.37 5.98
C LEU A 231 -14.56 33.82 7.35
N PHE A 232 -14.46 34.67 8.36
CA PHE A 232 -14.89 34.38 9.74
C PHE A 232 -16.02 35.34 10.16
N GLU A 233 -17.01 34.81 10.85
CA GLU A 233 -18.00 35.56 11.60
C GLU A 233 -17.62 35.53 13.07
N VAL A 234 -17.55 36.69 13.71
CA VAL A 234 -17.25 36.81 15.14
C VAL A 234 -18.34 37.62 15.82
N ILE A 235 -18.98 37.04 16.82
CA ILE A 235 -19.97 37.71 17.69
C ILE A 235 -19.25 38.03 19.00
N PHE A 236 -19.42 39.25 19.47
CA PHE A 236 -18.73 39.72 20.66
C PHE A 236 -19.64 40.58 21.55
N THR A 237 -19.25 40.67 22.84
CA THR A 237 -19.82 41.52 23.87
C THR A 237 -18.69 42.31 24.58
N GLY A 238 -18.99 42.99 25.67
CA GLY A 238 -18.05 43.74 26.46
C GLY A 238 -18.33 45.21 26.44
N SER A 239 -17.36 46.07 26.09
CA SER A 239 -17.57 47.54 26.02
C SER A 239 -18.57 47.93 24.94
N LYS A 240 -18.80 47.07 23.97
CA LYS A 240 -19.86 47.07 22.97
C LYS A 240 -20.24 45.65 22.65
N LYS A 241 -21.42 45.44 22.11
CA LYS A 241 -21.85 44.16 21.55
C LYS A 241 -22.09 44.30 20.05
N GLY A 242 -21.82 43.27 19.30
CA GLY A 242 -22.04 43.27 17.87
C GLY A 242 -21.50 42.01 17.19
N LYS A 243 -21.56 42.10 15.87
CA LYS A 243 -21.06 41.08 14.95
C LYS A 243 -20.04 41.73 14.01
N LEU A 244 -18.96 41.07 13.75
CA LEU A 244 -17.95 41.47 12.78
C LEU A 244 -17.56 40.29 11.88
N TYR A 245 -17.05 40.61 10.72
CA TYR A 245 -16.50 39.67 9.79
C TYR A 245 -15.03 39.95 9.59
N LEU A 246 -14.23 38.91 9.66
CA LEU A 246 -12.79 38.94 9.42
C LEU A 246 -12.49 38.08 8.21
N ILE A 247 -11.45 38.45 7.46
CA ILE A 247 -11.01 37.74 6.30
C ILE A 247 -9.49 37.61 6.34
N GLY A 248 -8.95 36.45 6.03
CA GLY A 248 -7.50 36.22 6.04
C GLY A 248 -7.09 34.94 5.35
N THR A 249 -5.82 34.88 4.96
CA THR A 249 -5.23 33.71 4.34
C THR A 249 -4.53 32.87 5.38
N PRO A 250 -4.87 31.60 5.56
CA PRO A 250 -4.14 30.70 6.45
C PRO A 250 -2.73 30.45 5.91
N THR A 251 -1.74 30.54 6.76
CA THR A 251 -0.34 30.19 6.50
C THR A 251 0.15 29.25 7.58
N TYR A 252 0.96 28.27 7.18
CA TYR A 252 1.59 27.31 8.09
C TYR A 252 3.10 27.57 8.18
N ASP A 253 3.62 27.59 9.40
CA ASP A 253 5.06 27.63 9.65
C ASP A 253 5.53 26.20 10.01
N PRO A 254 6.38 25.57 9.18
CA PRO A 254 6.85 24.20 9.42
C PRO A 254 7.82 24.10 10.61
N ASN A 255 8.40 25.19 11.09
CA ASN A 255 9.33 25.15 12.22
C ASN A 255 8.61 25.20 13.57
N THR A 256 7.48 25.89 13.62
CA THR A 256 6.69 26.06 14.85
C THR A 256 5.39 25.24 14.85
N HIS A 257 5.06 24.61 13.72
CA HIS A 257 3.80 23.87 13.51
C HIS A 257 2.54 24.70 13.74
N VAL A 258 2.61 26.02 13.53
CA VAL A 258 1.52 26.95 13.80
C VAL A 258 0.85 27.40 12.50
N ILE A 259 -0.48 27.33 12.47
CA ILE A 259 -1.30 28.02 11.47
C ILE A 259 -1.59 29.43 11.98
N SER A 260 -1.34 30.42 11.14
CA SER A 260 -1.56 31.84 11.40
C SER A 260 -2.31 32.51 10.25
N PHE A 261 -2.80 33.74 10.50
CA PHE A 261 -3.47 34.57 9.50
C PHE A 261 -2.80 35.93 9.47
N PRO A 262 -1.60 36.09 8.85
CA PRO A 262 -0.81 37.30 8.92
C PRO A 262 -1.49 38.52 8.23
N ASP A 263 -2.35 38.26 7.25
CA ASP A 263 -3.14 39.25 6.53
C ASP A 263 -4.58 39.42 7.07
N LEU A 264 -4.88 38.88 8.29
CA LEU A 264 -6.21 39.00 8.88
C LEU A 264 -6.66 40.43 8.95
N GLU A 265 -7.81 40.75 8.39
CA GLU A 265 -8.39 42.08 8.35
C GLU A 265 -9.91 42.07 8.45
N PHE A 266 -10.52 43.23 8.68
CA PHE A 266 -11.97 43.33 8.69
C PHE A 266 -12.53 43.27 7.27
N ASP A 267 -13.49 42.42 7.03
CA ASP A 267 -14.23 42.36 5.77
C ASP A 267 -15.14 43.61 5.61
N ILE A 268 -15.39 43.98 4.36
CA ILE A 268 -16.20 45.15 4.01
C ILE A 268 -17.60 45.16 4.63
N ARG A 269 -18.18 43.97 4.80
CA ARG A 269 -19.47 43.78 5.47
C ARG A 269 -19.50 44.24 6.91
N SER A 270 -18.33 44.19 7.60
CA SER A 270 -18.18 44.75 8.95
C SER A 270 -18.19 46.26 8.96
N ARG A 271 -17.63 46.87 7.92
CA ARG A 271 -17.54 48.35 7.82
C ARG A 271 -18.89 49.00 7.74
N ASP A 272 -19.82 48.44 6.95
CA ASP A 272 -21.16 49.03 6.74
C ASP A 272 -22.06 48.87 7.97
N ALA A 273 -21.94 47.81 8.73
CA ALA A 273 -22.78 47.52 9.90
C ALA A 273 -22.35 48.30 11.16
N ILE A 274 -21.07 48.67 11.31
CA ILE A 274 -20.49 49.18 12.56
C ILE A 274 -20.00 50.62 12.47
N LEU A 275 -19.93 51.22 11.25
CA LEU A 275 -19.28 52.49 10.96
C LEU A 275 -19.71 53.70 11.81
N LYS A 276 -20.91 53.71 12.38
CA LYS A 276 -21.43 54.90 13.12
C LYS A 276 -21.16 54.87 14.61
N SER A 277 -20.90 53.72 15.26
CA SER A 277 -20.88 53.61 16.72
C SER A 277 -19.58 53.04 17.33
N ALA A 278 -18.69 52.46 16.54
CA ALA A 278 -17.54 51.73 17.05
C ALA A 278 -16.30 51.82 16.15
N LYS A 279 -15.95 52.99 15.62
CA LYS A 279 -14.75 53.24 14.77
C LYS A 279 -13.46 52.68 15.36
N TRP A 280 -13.35 52.57 16.69
CA TRP A 280 -12.18 52.04 17.38
C TRP A 280 -11.96 50.54 17.14
N LEU A 281 -13.01 49.78 16.68
CA LEU A 281 -12.87 48.36 16.32
C LEU A 281 -11.99 48.18 15.07
N PHE A 282 -11.86 49.22 14.24
CA PHE A 282 -11.03 49.20 13.04
C PHE A 282 -9.61 49.82 13.27
N ASP A 283 -9.24 50.00 14.54
CA ASP A 283 -7.89 50.47 14.89
C ASP A 283 -6.86 49.38 14.53
N LYS A 284 -5.76 49.78 13.88
CA LYS A 284 -4.67 48.87 13.50
C LYS A 284 -4.12 48.07 14.68
N LYS A 285 -4.09 48.61 15.88
CA LYS A 285 -3.64 47.88 17.07
C LYS A 285 -4.57 46.76 17.44
N LEU A 286 -5.88 46.92 17.29
CA LEU A 286 -6.82 45.85 17.53
C LEU A 286 -6.71 44.74 16.49
N THR A 287 -6.53 45.09 15.22
CA THR A 287 -6.28 44.13 14.14
C THR A 287 -5.01 43.33 14.44
N THR A 288 -3.93 43.97 14.90
CA THR A 288 -2.69 43.28 15.32
C THR A 288 -2.95 42.32 16.48
N LEU A 289 -3.69 42.75 17.51
CA LEU A 289 -4.03 41.86 18.64
C LEU A 289 -4.89 40.67 18.18
N LEU A 290 -5.80 40.87 17.24
CA LEU A 290 -6.59 39.76 16.68
C LEU A 290 -5.73 38.78 15.90
N ARG A 291 -4.74 39.24 15.12
CA ARG A 291 -3.78 38.40 14.42
C ARG A 291 -2.93 37.58 15.39
N GLU A 292 -2.44 38.20 16.47
CA GLU A 292 -1.66 37.54 17.53
C GLU A 292 -2.47 36.44 18.27
N LYS A 293 -3.79 36.56 18.28
CA LYS A 293 -4.69 35.55 18.88
C LYS A 293 -5.23 34.54 17.90
N ALA A 294 -5.13 34.81 16.59
CA ALA A 294 -5.56 33.91 15.52
C ALA A 294 -4.44 32.91 15.15
N LEU A 295 -3.88 32.26 16.14
CA LEU A 295 -2.84 31.25 16.01
C LEU A 295 -3.43 29.89 16.43
N TYR A 296 -3.10 28.85 15.67
CA TYR A 296 -3.48 27.49 16.01
C TYR A 296 -2.24 26.57 15.93
N ASP A 297 -1.83 26.09 17.08
CA ASP A 297 -0.72 25.13 17.21
C ASP A 297 -1.19 23.72 16.86
N LEU A 298 -0.53 23.12 15.87
CA LEU A 298 -0.80 21.78 15.38
C LEU A 298 0.16 20.72 15.93
N THR A 299 1.10 21.10 16.80
CA THR A 299 2.19 20.21 17.25
C THR A 299 1.64 18.89 17.80
N GLU A 300 0.67 18.96 18.71
CA GLU A 300 0.09 17.77 19.32
C GLU A 300 -0.67 16.91 18.32
N GLN A 301 -1.46 17.53 17.43
CA GLN A 301 -2.23 16.83 16.41
C GLN A 301 -1.32 16.13 15.39
N LEU A 302 -0.25 16.80 14.96
CA LEU A 302 0.72 16.23 14.02
C LEU A 302 1.47 15.04 14.64
N GLU A 303 1.87 15.13 15.90
CA GLU A 303 2.52 14.02 16.61
C GLU A 303 1.57 12.83 16.83
N LEU A 304 0.29 13.07 17.13
CA LEU A 304 -0.71 12.01 17.24
C LEU A 304 -0.93 11.31 15.89
N VAL A 305 -1.10 12.07 14.80
CA VAL A 305 -1.25 11.51 13.44
C VAL A 305 -0.01 10.73 13.04
N ARG A 306 1.17 11.27 13.27
CA ARG A 306 2.44 10.60 12.99
C ARG A 306 2.54 9.26 13.71
N LYS A 307 2.27 9.25 15.02
CA LYS A 307 2.31 8.05 15.85
C LYS A 307 1.29 7.01 15.37
N GLU A 308 0.09 7.45 15.01
CA GLU A 308 -0.94 6.54 14.50
C GLU A 308 -0.52 5.91 13.16
N ILE A 309 0.00 6.69 12.22
CA ILE A 309 0.52 6.16 10.96
C ILE A 309 1.65 5.16 11.23
N GLU A 310 2.61 5.47 12.11
CA GLU A 310 3.69 4.55 12.46
C GLU A 310 3.16 3.26 13.13
N THR A 311 2.10 3.36 13.93
CA THR A 311 1.43 2.19 14.51
C THR A 311 0.81 1.33 13.43
N GLN A 312 0.06 1.92 12.49
CA GLN A 312 -0.57 1.20 11.38
C GLN A 312 0.47 0.57 10.45
N LEU A 313 1.60 1.26 10.20
CA LEU A 313 2.73 0.74 9.41
C LEU A 313 3.45 -0.45 10.09
N ASN A 314 3.12 -0.79 11.31
CA ASN A 314 3.71 -1.90 12.07
C ASN A 314 2.66 -2.89 12.61
N THR A 315 1.38 -2.70 12.29
CA THR A 315 0.30 -3.59 12.71
C THR A 315 0.12 -4.72 11.70
N PRO A 316 0.15 -5.99 12.12
CA PRO A 316 -0.13 -7.11 11.22
C PRO A 316 -1.55 -7.02 10.66
N MET A 317 -1.70 -7.31 9.36
CA MET A 317 -3.01 -7.38 8.70
C MET A 317 -3.32 -8.84 8.36
N GLU A 318 -4.48 -9.33 8.75
CA GLU A 318 -4.96 -10.62 8.29
C GLU A 318 -5.40 -10.51 6.82
N ILE A 319 -4.72 -11.24 5.93
CA ILE A 319 -4.97 -11.24 4.48
C ILE A 319 -5.87 -12.39 4.05
N SER A 320 -5.90 -13.46 4.81
CA SER A 320 -6.79 -14.60 4.64
C SER A 320 -6.88 -15.33 5.97
N LYS A 321 -7.88 -16.20 6.15
CA LYS A 321 -8.12 -16.91 7.41
C LYS A 321 -6.84 -17.59 7.94
N GLY A 322 -6.24 -16.99 8.96
CA GLY A 322 -5.03 -17.48 9.61
C GLY A 322 -3.71 -17.11 8.90
N GLN A 323 -3.75 -16.28 7.84
CA GLN A 323 -2.57 -15.75 7.16
C GLN A 323 -2.44 -14.26 7.42
N PHE A 324 -1.26 -13.82 7.85
CA PHE A 324 -1.00 -12.44 8.21
C PHE A 324 0.11 -11.83 7.35
N ALA A 325 -0.09 -10.60 6.89
CA ALA A 325 0.97 -9.75 6.40
C ALA A 325 1.56 -8.96 7.59
N TYR A 326 2.86 -9.06 7.77
CA TYR A 326 3.61 -8.33 8.80
C TYR A 326 4.27 -7.13 8.17
N PHE A 327 3.93 -5.96 8.67
CA PHE A 327 4.49 -4.69 8.21
C PHE A 327 5.61 -4.25 9.14
N ASN A 328 6.65 -3.64 8.58
CA ASN A 328 7.70 -2.95 9.32
C ASN A 328 8.00 -1.64 8.61
N GLY A 329 7.44 -0.56 9.13
CA GLY A 329 7.48 0.77 8.57
C GLY A 329 8.04 1.82 9.51
N LYS A 330 8.69 2.84 8.95
CA LYS A 330 9.17 4.01 9.67
C LYS A 330 9.03 5.26 8.81
N LEU A 331 8.43 6.31 9.38
CA LEU A 331 8.41 7.63 8.75
C LEU A 331 9.76 8.33 8.90
N THR A 332 10.30 8.82 7.79
CA THR A 332 11.53 9.65 7.76
C THR A 332 11.20 11.12 7.58
N HIS A 333 10.07 11.44 6.92
CA HIS A 333 9.61 12.80 6.70
C HIS A 333 8.09 12.88 6.90
N PHE A 334 7.64 13.95 7.56
CA PHE A 334 6.24 14.24 7.82
C PHE A 334 6.09 15.76 7.96
N ASN A 335 5.51 16.43 6.96
CA ASN A 335 5.38 17.89 6.96
C ASN A 335 4.19 18.36 6.12
N ILE A 336 3.53 19.45 6.55
CA ILE A 336 2.49 20.13 5.76
C ILE A 336 3.19 20.97 4.69
N SER A 337 2.88 20.70 3.43
CA SER A 337 3.43 21.44 2.28
C SER A 337 2.47 22.47 1.71
N THR A 338 1.16 22.24 1.83
CA THR A 338 0.16 23.10 1.19
C THR A 338 -1.09 23.24 2.06
N ILE A 339 -1.64 24.45 2.10
CA ILE A 339 -2.97 24.74 2.67
C ILE A 339 -3.85 25.36 1.59
N ASN A 340 -5.01 24.75 1.34
CA ASN A 340 -6.02 25.25 0.41
C ASN A 340 -7.35 25.45 1.13
N ILE A 341 -8.08 26.52 0.78
CA ILE A 341 -9.41 26.78 1.30
C ILE A 341 -10.40 26.29 0.25
N GLY A 342 -11.13 25.22 0.58
CA GLY A 342 -12.16 24.65 -0.27
C GLY A 342 -13.58 25.01 0.19
N THR A 343 -14.59 24.67 -0.60
CA THR A 343 -16.01 24.89 -0.28
C THR A 343 -16.50 24.01 0.87
N LEU A 344 -15.91 22.84 1.05
CA LEU A 344 -16.28 21.86 2.09
C LEU A 344 -15.45 21.98 3.38
N GLY A 345 -14.32 22.70 3.32
CA GLY A 345 -13.38 22.80 4.44
C GLY A 345 -12.00 23.23 4.00
N ILE A 346 -11.03 23.16 4.91
CA ILE A 346 -9.62 23.41 4.64
C ILE A 346 -8.95 22.09 4.23
N GLN A 347 -8.24 22.14 3.12
CA GLN A 347 -7.44 21.02 2.62
C GLN A 347 -5.96 21.28 2.94
N LEU A 348 -5.33 20.29 3.58
CA LEU A 348 -3.89 20.29 3.84
C LEU A 348 -3.27 19.15 3.02
N ILE A 349 -2.15 19.42 2.38
CA ILE A 349 -1.31 18.37 1.80
C ILE A 349 -0.15 18.15 2.76
N VAL A 350 -0.05 16.93 3.27
CA VAL A 350 1.03 16.50 4.15
C VAL A 350 1.94 15.57 3.34
N ASP A 351 3.19 15.95 3.18
CA ASP A 351 4.18 15.11 2.52
C ASP A 351 4.73 14.09 3.52
N LEU A 352 4.54 12.83 3.19
CA LEU A 352 4.99 11.68 3.95
C LEU A 352 6.09 10.96 3.17
N SER A 353 7.19 10.62 3.81
CA SER A 353 8.14 9.65 3.26
C SER A 353 8.67 8.73 4.34
N GLY A 354 9.15 7.56 3.92
CA GLY A 354 9.64 6.57 4.84
C GLY A 354 10.02 5.25 4.16
N ASN A 355 10.32 4.27 4.98
CA ASN A 355 10.63 2.92 4.56
C ASN A 355 9.50 1.99 5.00
N LEU A 356 9.10 1.05 4.17
CA LEU A 356 8.13 0.02 4.49
C LEU A 356 8.62 -1.32 3.92
N SER A 357 8.60 -2.36 4.73
CA SER A 357 8.80 -3.74 4.30
C SER A 357 7.62 -4.60 4.74
N ILE A 358 7.21 -5.52 3.88
CA ILE A 358 6.10 -6.43 4.12
C ILE A 358 6.64 -7.86 4.06
N LYS A 359 6.24 -8.69 5.03
CA LYS A 359 6.51 -10.14 5.06
C LYS A 359 5.18 -10.87 5.11
N LEU A 360 5.03 -11.84 4.23
CA LEU A 360 3.89 -12.77 4.16
C LEU A 360 4.28 -14.11 4.77
#